data_995fe955a56c6ee79cbb7ea6e8f30cc0
#
_entry.id   995fe955a56c6ee79cbb7ea6e8f30cc0
#
_cell.length_a   1.000
_cell.length_b   1.000
_cell.length_c   1.000
_cell.angle_alpha   90.00
_cell.angle_beta   90.00
_cell.angle_gamma   90.00
#
_symmetry.space_group_name_H-M   'P 1'
#
loop_
_entity.id
_entity.type
_entity.pdbx_description
1 polymer ?
#
loop_
_entity_poly.entity_id
_entity_poly.type
_entity_poly.pdbx_seq_one_letter_code
_entity_poly.pdbx_strand_id
1 'polypeptide(L)' 'MKTFVENGITHLDLHGVRHHEVDDLVLVFVLRNQDLIPLVIICGNSVKMISLTKSCLDFNAIKYQDIRYGLIRVEKI' A
#
# COMPACT_ATOMS: atom_id res chain seq x y z
N MET A 1 -4.34 3.20 11.68
CA MET A 1 -4.17 3.27 10.22
C MET A 1 -4.43 4.69 9.76
N LYS A 2 -3.55 5.22 8.97
CA LYS A 2 -3.70 6.58 8.45
C LYS A 2 -3.91 6.56 6.95
N THR A 3 -5.05 7.06 6.51
CA THR A 3 -5.30 7.28 5.11
C THR A 3 -5.55 8.77 4.89
N PHE A 4 -5.10 9.27 3.75
CA PHE A 4 -5.29 10.68 3.40
C PHE A 4 -5.23 10.84 1.89
N VAL A 5 -5.70 11.99 1.42
CA VAL A 5 -5.67 12.32 -0.01
C VAL A 5 -4.67 13.44 -0.21
N GLU A 6 -3.79 13.27 -1.20
CA GLU A 6 -2.82 14.29 -1.60
C GLU A 6 -2.75 14.33 -3.11
N ASN A 7 -2.92 15.49 -3.70
CA ASN A 7 -2.94 15.67 -5.15
C ASN A 7 -3.96 14.75 -5.84
N GLY A 8 -5.09 14.53 -5.18
CA GLY A 8 -6.16 13.71 -5.73
C GLY A 8 -5.93 12.20 -5.60
N ILE A 9 -4.84 11.78 -4.96
CA ILE A 9 -4.51 10.36 -4.79
C ILE A 9 -4.67 9.94 -3.34
N THR A 10 -5.36 8.82 -3.12
CA THR A 10 -5.57 8.28 -1.78
C THR A 10 -4.34 7.48 -1.37
N HIS A 11 -3.82 7.79 -0.18
CA HIS A 11 -2.61 7.21 0.38
C HIS A 11 -2.93 6.41 1.64
N LEU A 12 -2.17 5.33 1.84
CA LEU A 12 -2.14 4.59 3.10
C LEU A 12 -0.74 4.74 3.69
N ASP A 13 -0.66 5.29 4.91
CA ASP A 13 0.61 5.45 5.62
C ASP A 13 0.74 4.31 6.63
N LEU A 14 1.75 3.47 6.45
CA LEU A 14 1.99 2.31 7.31
C LEU A 14 2.87 2.61 8.52
N HIS A 15 3.20 3.87 8.78
CA HIS A 15 3.98 4.23 9.96
C HIS A 15 3.26 3.77 11.23
N GLY A 16 3.98 3.06 12.09
CA GLY A 16 3.43 2.59 13.35
C GLY A 16 2.57 1.34 13.25
N VAL A 17 2.33 0.84 12.06
CA VAL A 17 1.58 -0.40 11.86
C VAL A 17 2.49 -1.58 12.18
N ARG A 18 1.96 -2.57 12.90
CA ARG A 18 2.72 -3.76 13.25
C ARG A 18 2.80 -4.70 12.05
N HIS A 19 3.91 -5.42 11.95
CA HIS A 19 4.17 -6.28 10.79
C HIS A 19 3.06 -7.31 10.56
N HIS A 20 2.51 -7.89 11.63
CA HIS A 20 1.46 -8.89 11.48
C HIS A 20 0.11 -8.32 11.02
N GLU A 21 -0.03 -7.01 11.02
CA GLU A 21 -1.26 -6.35 10.57
C GLU A 21 -1.20 -5.90 9.11
N VAL A 22 -0.03 -5.92 8.49
CA VAL A 22 0.17 -5.33 7.17
C VAL A 22 -0.69 -5.99 6.09
N ASP A 23 -0.73 -7.32 6.07
CA ASP A 23 -1.48 -8.04 5.03
C ASP A 23 -2.95 -7.62 5.03
N ASP A 24 -3.58 -7.64 6.19
CA ASP A 24 -5.00 -7.29 6.29
C ASP A 24 -5.24 -5.83 5.95
N LEU A 25 -4.41 -4.92 6.48
CA LEU A 25 -4.59 -3.50 6.25
C LEU A 25 -4.42 -3.12 4.78
N VAL A 26 -3.38 -3.64 4.15
CA VAL A 26 -3.10 -3.35 2.75
C VAL A 26 -4.21 -3.88 1.86
N LEU A 27 -4.63 -5.12 2.08
CA LEU A 27 -5.68 -5.71 1.26
C LEU A 27 -7.00 -4.97 1.42
N VAL A 28 -7.41 -4.70 2.66
CA VAL A 28 -8.64 -3.96 2.93
C VAL A 28 -8.60 -2.57 2.30
N PHE A 29 -7.45 -1.87 2.44
CA PHE A 29 -7.28 -0.55 1.85
C PHE A 29 -7.48 -0.58 0.33
N VAL A 30 -6.83 -1.52 -0.35
CA VAL A 30 -6.93 -1.62 -1.81
C VAL A 30 -8.35 -1.97 -2.24
N LEU A 31 -8.95 -2.97 -1.59
CA LEU A 31 -10.29 -3.42 -1.98
C LEU A 31 -11.35 -2.37 -1.74
N ARG A 32 -11.22 -1.59 -0.66
CA ARG A 32 -12.20 -0.53 -0.36
C ARG A 32 -12.05 0.69 -1.26
N ASN A 33 -10.89 0.86 -1.89
CA ASN A 33 -10.61 2.03 -2.68
C ASN A 33 -10.35 1.70 -4.15
N GLN A 34 -10.90 0.59 -4.64
CA GLN A 34 -10.72 0.15 -6.02
C GLN A 34 -11.09 1.22 -7.03
N ASP A 35 -12.14 1.98 -6.76
CA ASP A 35 -12.62 3.01 -7.66
C ASP A 35 -11.70 4.23 -7.72
N LEU A 36 -10.74 4.30 -6.81
CA LEU A 36 -9.83 5.44 -6.68
C LEU A 36 -8.41 5.13 -7.14
N ILE A 37 -8.19 3.97 -7.75
CA ILE A 37 -6.87 3.62 -8.29
C ILE A 37 -6.46 4.66 -9.33
N PRO A 38 -5.20 5.16 -9.31
CA PRO A 38 -4.06 4.63 -8.55
C PRO A 38 -4.09 5.05 -7.08
N LEU A 39 -3.57 4.14 -6.24
CA LEU A 39 -3.42 4.38 -4.81
C LEU A 39 -1.94 4.37 -4.47
N VAL A 40 -1.58 4.98 -3.34
CA VAL A 40 -0.19 4.97 -2.89
C VAL A 40 -0.10 4.39 -1.49
N ILE A 41 0.89 3.53 -1.26
CA ILE A 41 1.17 2.95 0.04
C ILE A 41 2.56 3.43 0.47
N ILE A 42 2.62 4.05 1.64
CA ILE A 42 3.85 4.60 2.20
C ILE A 42 4.41 3.60 3.21
N CYS A 43 5.51 2.95 2.85
CA CYS A 43 6.17 1.95 3.71
C CYS A 43 7.30 2.56 4.54
N GLY A 44 7.79 3.74 4.15
CA GLY A 44 8.96 4.35 4.78
C GLY A 44 10.23 3.60 4.40
N ASN A 45 11.25 3.70 5.26
CA ASN A 45 12.56 3.10 4.98
C ASN A 45 12.69 1.68 5.53
N SER A 46 11.58 1.03 5.87
CA SER A 46 11.61 -0.31 6.43
C SER A 46 11.64 -1.37 5.34
N VAL A 47 12.75 -2.07 5.22
CA VAL A 47 12.87 -3.19 4.28
C VAL A 47 11.77 -4.22 4.53
N LYS A 48 11.51 -4.52 5.82
CA LYS A 48 10.49 -5.50 6.18
C LYS A 48 9.10 -5.06 5.77
N MET A 49 8.77 -3.80 6.01
CA MET A 49 7.46 -3.25 5.65
C MET A 49 7.25 -3.27 4.13
N ILE A 50 8.27 -2.89 3.38
CA ILE A 50 8.24 -2.92 1.91
C ILE A 50 8.01 -4.35 1.42
N SER A 51 8.75 -5.31 1.99
CA SER A 51 8.64 -6.71 1.61
C SER A 51 7.26 -7.28 1.90
N LEU A 52 6.71 -6.99 3.08
CA LEU A 52 5.38 -7.46 3.45
C LEU A 52 4.30 -6.88 2.55
N THR A 53 4.41 -5.61 2.22
CA THR A 53 3.45 -4.95 1.34
C THR A 53 3.49 -5.56 -0.06
N LYS A 54 4.67 -5.73 -0.62
CA LYS A 54 4.81 -6.33 -1.94
C LYS A 54 4.33 -7.77 -1.97
N SER A 55 4.64 -8.55 -0.94
CA SER A 55 4.17 -9.94 -0.86
C SER A 55 2.66 -10.02 -0.83
N CYS A 56 2.02 -9.12 -0.09
CA CYS A 56 0.56 -9.06 -0.03
C CYS A 56 -0.04 -8.74 -1.39
N LEU A 57 0.51 -7.74 -2.07
CA LEU A 57 0.01 -7.34 -3.39
C LEU A 57 0.23 -8.44 -4.42
N ASP A 58 1.41 -9.07 -4.41
CA ASP A 58 1.74 -10.18 -5.31
C ASP A 58 0.80 -11.36 -5.09
N PHE A 59 0.60 -11.73 -3.84
CA PHE A 59 -0.25 -12.87 -3.49
C PHE A 59 -1.69 -12.68 -3.97
N ASN A 60 -2.15 -11.44 -4.00
CA ASN A 60 -3.52 -11.11 -4.40
C ASN A 60 -3.62 -10.65 -5.86
N ALA A 61 -2.58 -10.83 -6.63
CA ALA A 61 -2.51 -10.48 -8.06
C ALA A 61 -2.82 -9.00 -8.33
N ILE A 62 -2.43 -8.13 -7.42
CA ILE A 62 -2.62 -6.68 -7.55
C ILE A 62 -1.39 -6.10 -8.22
N LYS A 63 -1.58 -5.34 -9.28
CA LYS A 63 -0.49 -4.72 -10.03
C LYS A 63 -0.02 -3.45 -9.33
N TYR A 64 1.30 -3.29 -9.25
CA TYR A 64 1.88 -2.11 -8.59
C TYR A 64 3.24 -1.78 -9.19
N GLN A 65 3.72 -0.58 -8.88
CA GLN A 65 5.07 -0.14 -9.23
C GLN A 65 5.71 0.58 -8.06
N ASP A 66 7.02 0.48 -7.95
CA ASP A 66 7.77 1.32 -7.02
C ASP A 66 7.88 2.71 -7.63
N ILE A 67 7.37 3.72 -6.92
CA ILE A 67 7.59 5.11 -7.32
C ILE A 67 9.01 5.48 -6.95
N ARG A 68 9.39 5.12 -5.74
CA ARG A 68 10.74 5.24 -5.20
C ARG A 68 10.82 4.34 -3.98
N TYR A 69 11.98 4.25 -3.36
CA TYR A 69 12.17 3.40 -2.19
C TYR A 69 11.14 3.73 -1.10
N GLY A 70 10.38 2.73 -0.71
CA GLY A 70 9.37 2.88 0.34
C GLY A 70 8.04 3.48 -0.09
N LEU A 71 7.86 3.80 -1.37
CA LEU A 71 6.60 4.30 -1.93
C LEU A 71 6.13 3.39 -3.05
N ILE A 72 4.98 2.76 -2.85
CA ILE A 72 4.42 1.81 -3.81
C ILE A 72 3.12 2.36 -4.36
N ARG A 73 2.99 2.37 -5.69
CA ARG A 73 1.74 2.79 -6.34
C ARG A 73 0.99 1.57 -6.82
N VAL A 74 -0.26 1.42 -6.35
CA VAL A 74 -1.16 0.37 -6.82
C VAL A 74 -1.83 0.85 -8.08
N GLU A 75 -1.76 0.06 -9.14
CA GLU A 75 -2.21 0.48 -10.47
C GLU A 75 -3.41 -0.27 -11.00
N LYS A 76 -3.58 -1.51 -10.60
CA LYS A 76 -4.66 -2.33 -11.13
C LYS A 76 -4.90 -3.55 -10.26
N ILE A 77 -6.13 -3.93 -10.12
CA ILE A 77 -6.53 -5.16 -9.45
C ILE A 77 -6.74 -6.29 -10.45
#